data_7eef20128a7359f28668ce7511727e58
#
_entry.id   7eef20128a7359f28668ce7511727e58
#
_cell.length_a   1.000
_cell.length_b   1.000
_cell.length_c   1.000
_cell.angle_alpha   90.00
_cell.angle_beta   90.00
_cell.angle_gamma   90.00
#
_symmetry.space_group_name_H-M   'P 1'
#
loop_
_entity.id
_entity.type
_entity.pdbx_description
1 polymer ?
#
loop_
_entity_poly.entity_id
_entity_poly.type
_entity_poly.pdbx_seq_one_letter_code
_entity_poly.pdbx_strand_id
1 'polypeptide(L)'
;MEIIYGNILAESIKSSMKQKIDDIRAQKKRLPLLSVVLVGNNPASMSYVRGKEKACSSIGMLQKTIRLDENVSQEELSNVIMELNLDPEVDGILVQMPLPEHLDETAALELIDPQKDVDGLHPMNAGCLLTNRPGFIPCTPQGVMAMLDSIGYKDLSGKRAVVCGRSNLVGKPVALLLQNRNATVTIVHSKTPNIEQIASQADVLIVAMGVSQMVNENWVKEGAVVIDVGINRVNGKLVGDCDFESVAKKASYVSPVPKGVGPMTVCMLLSNTLDAYKMHTQGE
;
A
#
# COMPACT_ATOMS: atom_id res chain seq x y z
N MET A 1 26.17 -2.66 -0.89
CA MET A 1 24.78 -2.29 -0.62
C MET A 1 24.21 -1.55 -1.82
N GLU A 2 23.00 -1.94 -2.25
CA GLU A 2 22.24 -1.28 -3.30
C GLU A 2 20.96 -0.66 -2.73
N ILE A 3 20.52 0.47 -3.30
CA ILE A 3 19.31 1.16 -2.84
C ILE A 3 18.14 0.77 -3.74
N ILE A 4 17.02 0.33 -3.13
CA ILE A 4 15.80 0.03 -3.87
C ILE A 4 14.93 1.29 -3.93
N TYR A 5 15.02 2.03 -5.03
CA TYR A 5 14.25 3.25 -5.24
C TYR A 5 12.82 2.95 -5.72
N GLY A 6 11.86 2.96 -4.79
CA GLY A 6 10.45 2.73 -5.12
C GLY A 6 9.85 3.78 -6.06
N ASN A 7 10.31 5.03 -6.00
CA ASN A 7 9.85 6.06 -6.93
C ASN A 7 10.25 5.77 -8.38
N ILE A 8 11.45 5.22 -8.62
CA ILE A 8 11.90 4.84 -9.98
C ILE A 8 11.07 3.67 -10.49
N LEU A 9 10.87 2.65 -9.65
CA LEU A 9 10.04 1.50 -9.96
C LEU A 9 8.58 1.91 -10.24
N ALA A 10 8.02 2.80 -9.41
CA ALA A 10 6.66 3.31 -9.59
C ALA A 10 6.49 4.04 -10.93
N GLU A 11 7.47 4.84 -11.37
CA GLU A 11 7.41 5.50 -12.68
C GLU A 11 7.42 4.48 -13.84
N SER A 12 8.23 3.43 -13.76
CA SER A 12 8.24 2.35 -14.77
C SER A 12 6.88 1.65 -14.87
N ILE A 13 6.28 1.30 -13.72
CA ILE A 13 4.97 0.64 -13.67
C ILE A 13 3.88 1.59 -14.18
N LYS A 14 3.89 2.86 -13.78
CA LYS A 14 2.95 3.87 -14.28
C LYS A 14 3.05 4.08 -15.78
N SER A 15 4.24 4.05 -16.35
CA SER A 15 4.43 4.13 -17.80
C SER A 15 3.75 2.97 -18.54
N SER A 16 3.86 1.74 -18.00
CA SER A 16 3.16 0.57 -18.54
C SER A 16 1.63 0.70 -18.39
N MET A 17 1.14 1.21 -17.25
CA MET A 17 -0.30 1.45 -17.06
C MET A 17 -0.83 2.52 -18.02
N LYS A 18 -0.05 3.60 -18.22
CA LYS A 18 -0.41 4.65 -19.18
C LYS A 18 -0.63 4.09 -20.58
N GLN A 19 0.28 3.24 -21.07
CA GLN A 19 0.12 2.60 -22.38
C GLN A 19 -1.20 1.82 -22.47
N LYS A 20 -1.53 1.01 -21.43
CA LYS A 20 -2.81 0.25 -21.39
C LYS A 20 -4.03 1.18 -21.41
N ILE A 21 -3.98 2.31 -20.70
CA ILE A 21 -5.08 3.28 -20.67
C ILE A 21 -5.20 4.01 -22.02
N ASP A 22 -4.08 4.33 -22.67
CA ASP A 22 -4.09 4.92 -24.01
C ASP A 22 -4.68 3.94 -25.05
N ASP A 23 -4.41 2.65 -24.92
CA ASP A 23 -5.03 1.60 -25.75
C ASP A 23 -6.54 1.51 -25.53
N ILE A 24 -7.03 1.59 -24.28
CA ILE A 24 -8.46 1.64 -23.92
C ILE A 24 -9.12 2.86 -24.58
N ARG A 25 -8.47 4.02 -24.47
CA ARG A 25 -8.95 5.29 -25.09
C ARG A 25 -9.03 5.19 -26.61
N ALA A 26 -8.03 4.58 -27.25
CA ALA A 26 -8.03 4.37 -28.70
C ALA A 26 -9.18 3.48 -29.18
N GLN A 27 -9.62 2.54 -28.34
CA GLN A 27 -10.80 1.69 -28.57
C GLN A 27 -12.13 2.41 -28.29
N LYS A 28 -12.11 3.69 -27.89
CA LYS A 28 -13.29 4.49 -27.53
C LYS A 28 -14.10 3.90 -26.36
N LYS A 29 -13.49 3.08 -25.52
CA LYS A 29 -14.09 2.57 -24.28
C LYS A 29 -14.03 3.63 -23.18
N ARG A 30 -14.90 3.50 -22.16
CA ARG A 30 -14.79 4.32 -20.95
C ARG A 30 -13.42 4.16 -20.30
N LEU A 31 -12.98 5.15 -19.56
CA LEU A 31 -11.68 5.10 -18.87
C LEU A 31 -11.88 4.64 -17.42
N PRO A 32 -10.84 3.99 -16.81
CA PRO A 32 -10.89 3.63 -15.40
C PRO A 32 -11.15 4.84 -14.51
N LEU A 33 -12.06 4.71 -13.54
CA LEU A 33 -12.46 5.77 -12.62
C LEU A 33 -12.21 5.36 -11.15
N LEU A 34 -11.37 6.13 -10.47
CA LEU A 34 -11.17 6.08 -9.03
C LEU A 34 -12.02 7.15 -8.33
N SER A 35 -12.93 6.75 -7.46
CA SER A 35 -13.68 7.67 -6.59
C SER A 35 -13.04 7.75 -5.21
N VAL A 36 -12.71 8.97 -4.76
CA VAL A 36 -12.08 9.23 -3.46
C VAL A 36 -13.04 10.03 -2.59
N VAL A 37 -13.43 9.47 -1.46
CA VAL A 37 -14.25 10.16 -0.45
C VAL A 37 -13.31 10.82 0.56
N LEU A 38 -13.42 12.14 0.71
CA LEU A 38 -12.66 12.94 1.66
C LEU A 38 -13.62 13.65 2.62
N VAL A 39 -13.50 13.37 3.92
CA VAL A 39 -14.27 14.02 4.97
C VAL A 39 -13.43 15.09 5.64
N GLY A 40 -13.99 16.30 5.74
CA GLY A 40 -13.34 17.44 6.37
C GLY A 40 -12.19 18.03 5.57
N ASN A 41 -11.38 18.86 6.23
CA ASN A 41 -10.35 19.69 5.61
C ASN A 41 -8.96 19.46 6.21
N ASN A 42 -8.67 18.26 6.71
CA ASN A 42 -7.34 17.93 7.22
C ASN A 42 -6.27 18.18 6.15
N PRO A 43 -5.26 19.05 6.39
CA PRO A 43 -4.27 19.42 5.38
C PRO A 43 -3.45 18.25 4.85
N ALA A 44 -3.15 17.25 5.70
CA ALA A 44 -2.43 16.06 5.30
C ALA A 44 -3.29 15.21 4.35
N SER A 45 -4.55 14.92 4.71
CA SER A 45 -5.50 14.19 3.87
C SER A 45 -5.71 14.87 2.52
N MET A 46 -5.90 16.19 2.51
CA MET A 46 -6.01 16.97 1.26
C MET A 46 -4.75 16.88 0.40
N SER A 47 -3.57 16.87 1.00
CA SER A 47 -2.30 16.71 0.27
C SER A 47 -2.19 15.32 -0.36
N TYR A 48 -2.58 14.26 0.36
CA TYR A 48 -2.61 12.89 -0.16
C TYR A 48 -3.60 12.73 -1.30
N VAL A 49 -4.81 13.28 -1.18
CA VAL A 49 -5.82 13.24 -2.26
C VAL A 49 -5.31 13.95 -3.52
N ARG A 50 -4.73 15.15 -3.38
CA ARG A 50 -4.11 15.86 -4.52
C ARG A 50 -2.95 15.08 -5.15
N GLY A 51 -2.17 14.38 -4.34
CA GLY A 51 -1.11 13.50 -4.83
C GLY A 51 -1.64 12.36 -5.69
N LYS A 52 -2.73 11.72 -5.25
CA LYS A 52 -3.43 10.66 -5.99
C LYS A 52 -4.04 11.19 -7.29
N GLU A 53 -4.69 12.36 -7.25
CA GLU A 53 -5.25 13.03 -8.43
C GLU A 53 -4.19 13.29 -9.50
N LYS A 54 -3.03 13.83 -9.11
CA LYS A 54 -1.90 14.01 -10.03
C LYS A 54 -1.40 12.68 -10.59
N ALA A 55 -1.34 11.64 -9.77
CA ALA A 55 -0.89 10.33 -10.20
C ALA A 55 -1.89 9.71 -11.20
N CYS A 56 -3.20 9.75 -10.95
CA CYS A 56 -4.24 9.33 -11.89
C CYS A 56 -4.12 10.08 -13.22
N SER A 57 -4.07 11.41 -13.16
CA SER A 57 -3.96 12.27 -14.34
C SER A 57 -2.70 11.97 -15.17
N SER A 58 -1.57 11.66 -14.52
CA SER A 58 -0.30 11.37 -15.20
C SER A 58 -0.34 10.14 -16.10
N ILE A 59 -1.24 9.19 -15.81
CA ILE A 59 -1.45 7.97 -16.60
C ILE A 59 -2.73 7.99 -17.44
N GLY A 60 -3.52 9.07 -17.36
CA GLY A 60 -4.78 9.22 -18.10
C GLY A 60 -5.98 8.52 -17.48
N MET A 61 -5.88 8.08 -16.21
CA MET A 61 -6.98 7.55 -15.39
C MET A 61 -7.85 8.70 -14.87
N LEU A 62 -9.15 8.47 -14.76
CA LEU A 62 -10.08 9.44 -14.18
C LEU A 62 -10.05 9.33 -12.64
N GLN A 63 -10.18 10.48 -11.97
CA GLN A 63 -10.45 10.53 -10.53
C GLN A 63 -11.58 11.51 -10.24
N LYS A 64 -12.51 11.11 -9.38
CA LYS A 64 -13.57 11.95 -8.81
C LYS A 64 -13.35 12.05 -7.31
N THR A 65 -13.24 13.26 -6.78
CA THR A 65 -13.16 13.49 -5.33
C THR A 65 -14.50 13.96 -4.80
N ILE A 66 -15.12 13.18 -3.92
CA ILE A 66 -16.33 13.54 -3.18
C ILE A 66 -15.89 14.15 -1.86
N ARG A 67 -16.22 15.42 -1.65
CA ARG A 67 -15.87 16.14 -0.42
C ARG A 67 -17.09 16.23 0.46
N LEU A 68 -16.98 15.72 1.69
CA LEU A 68 -18.00 15.79 2.71
C LEU A 68 -17.55 16.76 3.81
N ASP A 69 -18.54 17.40 4.44
CA ASP A 69 -18.29 18.28 5.58
C ASP A 69 -17.67 17.50 6.76
N GLU A 70 -16.91 18.17 7.60
CA GLU A 70 -16.29 17.56 8.78
C GLU A 70 -17.34 17.01 9.77
N ASN A 71 -18.53 17.58 9.80
CA ASN A 71 -19.65 17.19 10.68
C ASN A 71 -20.63 16.24 9.99
N VAL A 72 -20.29 15.67 8.83
CA VAL A 72 -21.14 14.72 8.12
C VAL A 72 -21.53 13.55 9.04
N SER A 73 -22.78 13.11 8.97
CA SER A 73 -23.23 11.94 9.75
C SER A 73 -22.69 10.64 9.19
N GLN A 74 -22.63 9.59 10.01
CA GLN A 74 -22.29 8.24 9.56
C GLN A 74 -23.27 7.75 8.47
N GLU A 75 -24.55 8.10 8.60
CA GLU A 75 -25.58 7.74 7.63
C GLU A 75 -25.33 8.38 6.25
N GLU A 76 -25.00 9.68 6.21
CA GLU A 76 -24.69 10.39 4.96
C GLU A 76 -23.41 9.85 4.32
N LEU A 77 -22.36 9.56 5.11
CA LEU A 77 -21.14 8.91 4.59
C LEU A 77 -21.46 7.54 4.00
N SER A 78 -22.28 6.75 4.71
CA SER A 78 -22.71 5.42 4.24
C SER A 78 -23.52 5.50 2.95
N ASN A 79 -24.44 6.47 2.82
CA ASN A 79 -25.21 6.67 1.62
C ASN A 79 -24.32 7.00 0.41
N VAL A 80 -23.33 7.88 0.59
CA VAL A 80 -22.36 8.20 -0.46
C VAL A 80 -21.56 6.95 -0.90
N ILE A 81 -21.12 6.12 0.04
CA ILE A 81 -20.41 4.87 -0.31
C ILE A 81 -21.34 3.91 -1.07
N MET A 82 -22.59 3.76 -0.63
CA MET A 82 -23.57 2.92 -1.33
C MET A 82 -23.88 3.42 -2.74
N GLU A 83 -24.01 4.73 -2.96
CA GLU A 83 -24.18 5.30 -4.30
C GLU A 83 -22.98 4.96 -5.20
N LEU A 84 -21.75 5.07 -4.68
CA LEU A 84 -20.55 4.71 -5.43
C LEU A 84 -20.45 3.20 -5.73
N ASN A 85 -20.93 2.34 -4.81
CA ASN A 85 -21.00 0.91 -5.04
C ASN A 85 -21.94 0.58 -6.22
N LEU A 86 -23.05 1.30 -6.33
CA LEU A 86 -24.08 1.09 -7.38
C LEU A 86 -23.72 1.77 -8.71
N ASP A 87 -22.82 2.73 -8.73
CA ASP A 87 -22.44 3.45 -9.95
C ASP A 87 -21.55 2.55 -10.83
N PRO A 88 -22.02 2.14 -12.03
CA PRO A 88 -21.28 1.27 -12.95
C PRO A 88 -20.05 1.95 -13.56
N GLU A 89 -19.96 3.28 -13.52
CA GLU A 89 -18.81 4.02 -14.03
C GLU A 89 -17.64 4.02 -13.02
N VAL A 90 -17.90 3.72 -11.74
CA VAL A 90 -16.88 3.70 -10.67
C VAL A 90 -16.23 2.34 -10.59
N ASP A 91 -14.93 2.28 -10.83
CA ASP A 91 -14.14 1.04 -10.73
C ASP A 91 -13.51 0.84 -9.38
N GLY A 92 -13.05 1.92 -8.74
CA GLY A 92 -12.45 1.85 -7.42
C GLY A 92 -12.98 2.92 -6.49
N ILE A 93 -13.14 2.55 -5.22
CA ILE A 93 -13.54 3.44 -4.13
C ILE A 93 -12.42 3.50 -3.11
N LEU A 94 -12.09 4.71 -2.68
CA LEU A 94 -11.16 4.97 -1.58
C LEU A 94 -11.80 5.93 -0.59
N VAL A 95 -11.92 5.55 0.66
CA VAL A 95 -12.23 6.47 1.77
C VAL A 95 -10.92 6.93 2.37
N GLN A 96 -10.65 8.24 2.29
CA GLN A 96 -9.37 8.80 2.75
C GLN A 96 -9.32 8.86 4.27
N MET A 97 -8.47 8.04 4.87
CA MET A 97 -8.22 8.04 6.31
C MET A 97 -7.22 9.13 6.74
N PRO A 98 -7.23 9.56 8.00
CA PRO A 98 -8.22 9.23 9.03
C PRO A 98 -9.55 9.96 8.81
N LEU A 99 -10.64 9.36 9.29
CA LEU A 99 -11.93 10.04 9.41
C LEU A 99 -12.00 10.87 10.70
N PRO A 100 -12.93 11.85 10.82
CA PRO A 100 -13.27 12.49 12.10
C PRO A 100 -13.68 11.46 13.16
N GLU A 101 -13.34 11.70 14.43
CA GLU A 101 -13.50 10.75 15.55
C GLU A 101 -14.94 10.25 15.78
N HIS A 102 -15.95 11.01 15.35
CA HIS A 102 -17.36 10.61 15.49
C HIS A 102 -17.83 9.61 14.43
N LEU A 103 -17.00 9.33 13.42
CA LEU A 103 -17.31 8.37 12.36
C LEU A 103 -16.62 7.03 12.61
N ASP A 104 -17.31 5.94 12.28
CA ASP A 104 -16.77 4.58 12.36
C ASP A 104 -16.02 4.24 11.06
N GLU A 105 -14.69 4.28 11.13
CA GLU A 105 -13.80 3.93 10.02
C GLU A 105 -14.00 2.49 9.57
N THR A 106 -14.23 1.56 10.50
CA THR A 106 -14.42 0.13 10.20
C THR A 106 -15.70 -0.06 9.40
N ALA A 107 -16.81 0.50 9.88
CA ALA A 107 -18.09 0.43 9.19
C ALA A 107 -18.01 1.06 7.78
N ALA A 108 -17.30 2.18 7.62
CA ALA A 108 -17.11 2.81 6.30
C ALA A 108 -16.32 1.92 5.34
N LEU A 109 -15.25 1.25 5.80
CA LEU A 109 -14.44 0.36 4.97
C LEU A 109 -15.19 -0.94 4.61
N GLU A 110 -15.94 -1.52 5.56
CA GLU A 110 -16.72 -2.73 5.34
C GLU A 110 -17.94 -2.54 4.45
N LEU A 111 -18.37 -1.29 4.24
CA LEU A 111 -19.48 -0.95 3.34
C LEU A 111 -19.06 -0.88 1.87
N ILE A 112 -17.78 -0.70 1.58
CA ILE A 112 -17.29 -0.68 0.19
C ILE A 112 -17.49 -2.06 -0.43
N ASP A 113 -17.99 -2.11 -1.68
CA ASP A 113 -18.02 -3.37 -2.42
C ASP A 113 -16.61 -3.96 -2.53
N PRO A 114 -16.37 -5.21 -2.09
CA PRO A 114 -15.06 -5.85 -2.20
C PRO A 114 -14.45 -5.81 -3.60
N GLN A 115 -15.26 -5.75 -4.65
CA GLN A 115 -14.78 -5.63 -6.04
C GLN A 115 -14.37 -4.20 -6.42
N LYS A 116 -14.75 -3.20 -5.61
CA LYS A 116 -14.36 -1.79 -5.75
C LYS A 116 -13.40 -1.32 -4.65
N ASP A 117 -13.08 -2.18 -3.66
CA ASP A 117 -12.10 -1.91 -2.59
C ASP A 117 -10.68 -1.98 -3.14
N VAL A 118 -10.29 -0.97 -3.91
CA VAL A 118 -8.97 -0.93 -4.55
C VAL A 118 -7.81 -0.62 -3.60
N ASP A 119 -8.11 -0.23 -2.36
CA ASP A 119 -7.09 -0.13 -1.29
C ASP A 119 -6.83 -1.48 -0.61
N GLY A 120 -7.71 -2.48 -0.82
CA GLY A 120 -7.56 -3.85 -0.35
C GLY A 120 -7.76 -4.03 1.15
N LEU A 121 -8.59 -3.20 1.78
CA LEU A 121 -8.76 -3.16 3.24
C LEU A 121 -10.03 -3.89 3.72
N HIS A 122 -10.94 -4.23 2.81
CA HIS A 122 -12.17 -4.93 3.15
C HIS A 122 -11.88 -6.34 3.68
N PRO A 123 -12.59 -6.82 4.74
CA PRO A 123 -12.39 -8.15 5.32
C PRO A 123 -12.48 -9.31 4.31
N MET A 124 -13.32 -9.20 3.28
CA MET A 124 -13.39 -10.20 2.20
C MET A 124 -12.06 -10.30 1.45
N ASN A 125 -11.44 -9.18 1.09
CA ASN A 125 -10.14 -9.16 0.42
C ASN A 125 -9.03 -9.68 1.33
N ALA A 126 -9.07 -9.35 2.62
CA ALA A 126 -8.17 -9.93 3.62
C ALA A 126 -8.35 -11.46 3.74
N GLY A 127 -9.58 -11.97 3.67
CA GLY A 127 -9.89 -13.40 3.63
C GLY A 127 -9.38 -14.08 2.35
N CYS A 128 -9.49 -13.41 1.20
CA CYS A 128 -8.92 -13.87 -0.06
C CYS A 128 -7.40 -13.99 0.04
N LEU A 129 -6.72 -12.98 0.58
CA LEU A 129 -5.28 -13.02 0.80
C LEU A 129 -4.85 -14.17 1.72
N LEU A 130 -5.54 -14.36 2.85
CA LEU A 130 -5.28 -15.45 3.79
C LEU A 130 -5.42 -16.83 3.15
N THR A 131 -6.39 -17.00 2.27
CA THR A 131 -6.70 -18.27 1.60
C THR A 131 -6.04 -18.43 0.24
N ASN A 132 -5.16 -17.49 -0.14
CA ASN A 132 -4.47 -17.42 -1.43
C ASN A 132 -5.46 -17.49 -2.62
N ARG A 133 -6.56 -16.76 -2.51
CA ARG A 133 -7.59 -16.60 -3.55
C ARG A 133 -7.49 -15.23 -4.21
N PRO A 134 -8.02 -15.05 -5.43
CA PRO A 134 -8.10 -13.74 -6.07
C PRO A 134 -8.87 -12.73 -5.20
N GLY A 135 -8.32 -11.52 -5.08
CA GLY A 135 -8.87 -10.40 -4.34
C GLY A 135 -7.87 -9.24 -4.37
N PHE A 136 -8.31 -8.05 -3.98
CA PHE A 136 -7.41 -6.91 -3.94
C PHE A 136 -6.45 -7.04 -2.74
N ILE A 137 -5.18 -6.81 -3.02
CA ILE A 137 -4.12 -6.81 -2.02
C ILE A 137 -3.94 -5.37 -1.51
N PRO A 138 -3.77 -5.15 -0.19
CA PRO A 138 -3.49 -3.81 0.34
C PRO A 138 -2.30 -3.16 -0.38
N CYS A 139 -2.48 -1.89 -0.79
CA CYS A 139 -1.56 -1.21 -1.70
C CYS A 139 -0.12 -1.15 -1.20
N THR A 140 0.11 -0.85 0.10
CA THR A 140 1.47 -0.79 0.67
C THR A 140 2.15 -2.16 0.68
N PRO A 141 1.53 -3.24 1.17
CA PRO A 141 2.04 -4.61 1.04
C PRO A 141 2.37 -5.02 -0.41
N GLN A 142 1.47 -4.72 -1.34
CA GLN A 142 1.71 -5.00 -2.76
C GLN A 142 2.93 -4.24 -3.29
N GLY A 143 3.11 -2.99 -2.87
CA GLY A 143 4.29 -2.18 -3.20
C GLY A 143 5.59 -2.79 -2.66
N VAL A 144 5.58 -3.31 -1.43
CA VAL A 144 6.72 -4.02 -0.84
C VAL A 144 7.09 -5.25 -1.68
N MET A 145 6.09 -6.04 -2.10
CA MET A 145 6.33 -7.22 -2.93
C MET A 145 6.88 -6.85 -4.31
N ALA A 146 6.39 -5.78 -4.94
CA ALA A 146 6.92 -5.29 -6.21
C ALA A 146 8.38 -4.82 -6.10
N MET A 147 8.76 -4.22 -4.97
CA MET A 147 10.16 -3.85 -4.71
C MET A 147 11.05 -5.08 -4.55
N LEU A 148 10.59 -6.14 -3.86
CA LEU A 148 11.31 -7.42 -3.79
C LEU A 148 11.44 -8.07 -5.18
N ASP A 149 10.38 -8.02 -6.00
CA ASP A 149 10.41 -8.53 -7.36
C ASP A 149 11.46 -7.84 -8.24
N SER A 150 11.63 -6.53 -8.07
CA SER A 150 12.57 -5.72 -8.86
C SER A 150 14.03 -6.10 -8.64
N ILE A 151 14.34 -6.77 -7.53
CA ILE A 151 15.68 -7.26 -7.19
C ILE A 151 15.79 -8.79 -7.29
N GLY A 152 14.82 -9.46 -7.95
CA GLY A 152 14.86 -10.90 -8.19
C GLY A 152 14.32 -11.78 -7.05
N TYR A 153 13.75 -11.22 -6.00
CA TYR A 153 13.19 -11.95 -4.84
C TYR A 153 11.73 -12.37 -5.06
N LYS A 154 11.45 -13.03 -6.20
CA LYS A 154 10.11 -13.54 -6.53
C LYS A 154 9.76 -14.83 -5.78
N ASP A 155 10.70 -15.75 -5.67
CA ASP A 155 10.61 -16.94 -4.83
C ASP A 155 11.52 -16.78 -3.62
N LEU A 156 10.97 -16.99 -2.45
CA LEU A 156 11.65 -16.85 -1.17
C LEU A 156 11.88 -18.21 -0.48
N SER A 157 11.90 -19.31 -1.25
CA SER A 157 12.18 -20.64 -0.75
C SER A 157 13.50 -20.67 0.03
N GLY A 158 13.46 -21.22 1.25
CA GLY A 158 14.60 -21.29 2.15
C GLY A 158 15.00 -19.97 2.82
N LYS A 159 14.32 -18.83 2.54
CA LYS A 159 14.57 -17.54 3.16
C LYS A 159 13.78 -17.39 4.45
N ARG A 160 14.41 -16.75 5.45
CA ARG A 160 13.75 -16.27 6.66
C ARG A 160 13.34 -14.81 6.45
N ALA A 161 12.05 -14.53 6.59
CA ALA A 161 11.53 -13.17 6.57
C ALA A 161 11.07 -12.78 7.99
N VAL A 162 11.47 -11.60 8.45
CA VAL A 162 10.98 -11.03 9.69
C VAL A 162 10.22 -9.75 9.37
N VAL A 163 8.99 -9.65 9.87
CA VAL A 163 8.13 -8.48 9.73
C VAL A 163 8.00 -7.80 11.10
N CYS A 164 8.60 -6.63 11.22
CA CYS A 164 8.50 -5.78 12.41
C CYS A 164 7.25 -4.92 12.32
N GLY A 165 6.18 -5.37 12.98
CA GLY A 165 4.85 -4.76 12.95
C GLY A 165 3.75 -5.77 12.63
N ARG A 166 2.54 -5.55 13.18
CA ARG A 166 1.40 -6.47 13.01
C ARG A 166 0.09 -5.77 12.70
N SER A 167 0.15 -4.60 12.08
CA SER A 167 -1.06 -3.88 11.67
C SER A 167 -1.85 -4.67 10.60
N ASN A 168 -3.16 -4.45 10.56
CA ASN A 168 -4.01 -5.04 9.51
C ASN A 168 -3.71 -4.41 8.14
N LEU A 169 -3.20 -3.17 8.11
CA LEU A 169 -2.89 -2.43 6.89
C LEU A 169 -1.60 -2.91 6.22
N VAL A 170 -0.59 -3.31 7.00
CA VAL A 170 0.76 -3.59 6.47
C VAL A 170 1.32 -4.90 7.00
N GLY A 171 1.56 -5.02 8.31
CA GLY A 171 2.35 -6.11 8.87
C GLY A 171 1.79 -7.50 8.58
N LYS A 172 0.51 -7.73 8.87
CA LYS A 172 -0.14 -9.02 8.59
C LYS A 172 -0.22 -9.32 7.09
N PRO A 173 -0.69 -8.39 6.22
CA PRO A 173 -0.73 -8.65 4.79
C PRO A 173 0.65 -8.94 4.18
N VAL A 174 1.69 -8.20 4.54
CA VAL A 174 3.05 -8.46 4.06
C VAL A 174 3.53 -9.85 4.48
N ALA A 175 3.26 -10.25 5.74
CA ALA A 175 3.64 -11.56 6.23
C ALA A 175 2.98 -12.69 5.44
N LEU A 176 1.68 -12.57 5.12
CA LEU A 176 0.97 -13.52 4.27
C LEU A 176 1.54 -13.57 2.85
N LEU A 177 1.83 -12.42 2.25
CA LEU A 177 2.42 -12.35 0.91
C LEU A 177 3.81 -13.00 0.85
N LEU A 178 4.65 -12.78 1.86
CA LEU A 178 5.96 -13.42 1.97
C LEU A 178 5.82 -14.94 2.15
N GLN A 179 4.86 -15.39 2.97
CA GLN A 179 4.54 -16.81 3.14
C GLN A 179 4.06 -17.44 1.84
N ASN A 180 3.18 -16.77 1.10
CA ASN A 180 2.69 -17.23 -0.22
C ASN A 180 3.81 -17.32 -1.27
N ARG A 181 4.99 -16.72 -0.99
CA ARG A 181 6.22 -16.84 -1.79
C ARG A 181 7.25 -17.79 -1.18
N ASN A 182 6.81 -18.72 -0.34
CA ASN A 182 7.62 -19.77 0.28
C ASN A 182 8.61 -19.29 1.36
N ALA A 183 8.50 -18.07 1.88
CA ALA A 183 9.33 -17.64 2.99
C ALA A 183 8.90 -18.30 4.31
N THR A 184 9.86 -18.57 5.20
CA THR A 184 9.59 -18.81 6.61
C THR A 184 9.44 -17.46 7.29
N VAL A 185 8.23 -17.11 7.74
CA VAL A 185 7.89 -15.78 8.23
C VAL A 185 7.76 -15.74 9.75
N THR A 186 8.38 -14.74 10.37
CA THR A 186 8.19 -14.39 11.77
C THR A 186 7.66 -12.96 11.88
N ILE A 187 6.56 -12.76 12.57
CA ILE A 187 6.03 -11.43 12.91
C ILE A 187 6.49 -11.07 14.32
N VAL A 188 7.11 -9.89 14.47
CA VAL A 188 7.50 -9.33 15.75
C VAL A 188 6.79 -8.01 16.02
N HIS A 189 6.58 -7.67 17.28
CA HIS A 189 5.80 -6.50 17.69
C HIS A 189 6.21 -6.02 19.10
N SER A 190 5.68 -4.92 19.57
CA SER A 190 6.02 -4.28 20.86
C SER A 190 5.91 -5.18 22.12
N LYS A 191 5.32 -6.37 22.01
CA LYS A 191 5.24 -7.36 23.11
C LYS A 191 6.18 -8.55 22.90
N THR A 192 6.94 -8.58 21.79
CA THR A 192 7.90 -9.63 21.52
C THR A 192 9.19 -9.35 22.29
N PRO A 193 9.70 -10.28 23.11
CA PRO A 193 11.00 -10.12 23.75
C PRO A 193 12.12 -10.28 22.72
N ASN A 194 13.25 -9.65 22.96
CA ASN A 194 14.48 -9.80 22.17
C ASN A 194 14.29 -9.61 20.66
N ILE A 195 13.50 -8.60 20.27
CA ILE A 195 13.15 -8.34 18.85
C ILE A 195 14.42 -8.21 17.98
N GLU A 196 15.43 -7.50 18.46
CA GLU A 196 16.71 -7.30 17.75
C GLU A 196 17.36 -8.64 17.39
N GLN A 197 17.41 -9.57 18.33
CA GLN A 197 17.98 -10.90 18.12
C GLN A 197 17.20 -11.71 17.08
N ILE A 198 15.87 -11.56 17.02
CA ILE A 198 15.03 -12.23 16.04
C ILE A 198 15.22 -11.59 14.67
N ALA A 199 15.19 -10.27 14.61
CA ALA A 199 15.32 -9.49 13.37
C ALA A 199 16.69 -9.73 12.70
N SER A 200 17.76 -9.83 13.49
CA SER A 200 19.12 -10.06 12.98
C SER A 200 19.35 -11.42 12.32
N GLN A 201 18.34 -12.30 12.31
CA GLN A 201 18.40 -13.59 11.60
C GLN A 201 17.73 -13.54 10.23
N ALA A 202 17.09 -12.42 9.88
CA ALA A 202 16.29 -12.28 8.67
C ALA A 202 17.14 -12.16 7.41
N ASP A 203 16.83 -12.94 6.38
CA ASP A 203 17.31 -12.71 5.02
C ASP A 203 16.54 -11.55 4.37
N VAL A 204 15.27 -11.38 4.74
CA VAL A 204 14.39 -10.27 4.35
C VAL A 204 13.78 -9.66 5.61
N LEU A 205 14.08 -8.41 5.87
CA LEU A 205 13.57 -7.65 7.01
C LEU A 205 12.61 -6.56 6.52
N ILE A 206 11.35 -6.66 6.92
CA ILE A 206 10.34 -5.64 6.64
C ILE A 206 10.08 -4.86 7.93
N VAL A 207 10.26 -3.54 7.88
CA VAL A 207 10.12 -2.68 9.06
C VAL A 207 8.91 -1.78 8.90
N ALA A 208 7.89 -1.97 9.75
CA ALA A 208 6.62 -1.25 9.73
C ALA A 208 6.10 -1.02 11.16
N MET A 209 6.92 -0.36 11.99
CA MET A 209 6.66 -0.18 13.43
C MET A 209 6.11 1.20 13.77
N GLY A 210 6.32 2.19 12.90
CA GLY A 210 5.94 3.57 13.14
C GLY A 210 6.79 4.25 14.24
N VAL A 211 8.03 3.80 14.42
CA VAL A 211 8.97 4.36 15.40
C VAL A 211 10.23 4.80 14.68
N SER A 212 10.41 6.12 14.64
CA SER A 212 11.53 6.76 13.90
C SER A 212 12.89 6.22 14.28
N GLN A 213 13.64 5.77 13.27
CA GLN A 213 15.07 5.40 13.34
C GLN A 213 15.42 4.39 14.46
N MET A 214 14.45 3.54 14.83
CA MET A 214 14.65 2.55 15.88
C MET A 214 15.54 1.38 15.43
N VAL A 215 15.43 0.98 14.16
CA VAL A 215 16.17 -0.17 13.62
C VAL A 215 17.54 0.26 13.13
N ASN A 216 18.58 -0.33 13.70
CA ASN A 216 19.98 -0.07 13.37
C ASN A 216 20.69 -1.35 12.88
N GLU A 217 22.00 -1.27 12.66
CA GLU A 217 22.82 -2.39 12.16
C GLU A 217 22.76 -3.68 13.01
N ASN A 218 22.45 -3.59 14.32
CA ASN A 218 22.33 -4.77 15.18
C ASN A 218 21.08 -5.61 14.86
N TRP A 219 20.08 -5.01 14.25
CA TRP A 219 18.84 -5.69 13.80
C TRP A 219 19.00 -6.40 12.46
N VAL A 220 20.11 -6.20 11.77
CA VAL A 220 20.30 -6.62 10.38
C VAL A 220 21.31 -7.75 10.29
N LYS A 221 20.93 -8.84 9.63
CA LYS A 221 21.84 -9.91 9.20
C LYS A 221 22.74 -9.40 8.08
N GLU A 222 23.99 -9.82 8.06
CA GLU A 222 24.91 -9.53 6.95
C GLU A 222 24.31 -10.00 5.61
N GLY A 223 24.27 -9.10 4.63
CA GLY A 223 23.71 -9.37 3.31
C GLY A 223 22.17 -9.38 3.22
N ALA A 224 21.45 -9.02 4.27
CA ALA A 224 19.98 -8.99 4.26
C ALA A 224 19.41 -7.93 3.31
N VAL A 225 18.18 -8.17 2.86
CA VAL A 225 17.32 -7.16 2.20
C VAL A 225 16.48 -6.48 3.27
N VAL A 226 16.51 -5.15 3.33
CA VAL A 226 15.73 -4.36 4.29
C VAL A 226 14.75 -3.44 3.56
N ILE A 227 13.46 -3.62 3.81
CA ILE A 227 12.41 -2.73 3.31
C ILE A 227 11.83 -1.94 4.48
N ASP A 228 12.12 -0.65 4.49
CA ASP A 228 11.57 0.30 5.46
C ASP A 228 10.25 0.87 4.95
N VAL A 229 9.16 0.52 5.62
CA VAL A 229 7.79 0.98 5.33
C VAL A 229 7.44 2.20 6.19
N GLY A 230 8.21 2.46 7.25
CA GLY A 230 7.97 3.54 8.19
C GLY A 230 7.98 4.91 7.52
N ILE A 231 7.04 5.76 7.92
CA ILE A 231 7.01 7.17 7.50
C ILE A 231 6.78 8.01 8.76
N ASN A 232 7.84 8.64 9.23
CA ASN A 232 7.81 9.51 10.39
C ASN A 232 8.22 10.93 9.98
N ARG A 233 7.74 11.92 10.72
CA ARG A 233 8.16 13.32 10.51
C ARG A 233 8.96 13.80 11.71
N VAL A 234 10.25 14.02 11.50
CA VAL A 234 11.18 14.51 12.53
C VAL A 234 11.79 15.82 12.04
N ASN A 235 11.62 16.88 12.79
CA ASN A 235 12.12 18.24 12.44
C ASN A 235 11.74 18.67 11.00
N GLY A 236 10.50 18.38 10.58
CA GLY A 236 10.00 18.72 9.24
C GLY A 236 10.45 17.78 8.11
N LYS A 237 11.38 16.86 8.35
CA LYS A 237 11.88 15.90 7.37
C LYS A 237 11.18 14.55 7.53
N LEU A 238 10.98 13.86 6.39
CA LEU A 238 10.50 12.48 6.39
C LEU A 238 11.67 11.54 6.66
N VAL A 239 11.48 10.63 7.61
CA VAL A 239 12.43 9.58 7.97
C VAL A 239 11.71 8.25 8.14
N GLY A 240 12.41 7.15 7.99
CA GLY A 240 11.88 5.80 8.19
C GLY A 240 11.92 5.34 9.64
N ASP A 241 11.57 4.07 9.81
CA ASP A 241 11.75 3.35 11.07
C ASP A 241 13.21 2.86 11.22
N CYS A 242 13.95 2.81 10.10
CA CYS A 242 15.36 2.46 10.09
C CYS A 242 16.27 3.70 10.20
N ASP A 243 17.36 3.58 10.97
CA ASP A 243 18.55 4.40 10.77
C ASP A 243 19.25 3.92 9.50
N PHE A 244 18.99 4.62 8.40
CA PHE A 244 19.42 4.23 7.05
C PHE A 244 20.94 4.00 6.97
N GLU A 245 21.73 4.94 7.50
CA GLU A 245 23.20 4.87 7.44
C GLU A 245 23.75 3.70 8.24
N SER A 246 23.12 3.39 9.38
CA SER A 246 23.49 2.26 10.22
C SER A 246 23.15 0.92 9.55
N VAL A 247 21.90 0.77 9.06
CA VAL A 247 21.41 -0.44 8.39
C VAL A 247 22.22 -0.74 7.12
N ALA A 248 22.59 0.30 6.37
CA ALA A 248 23.34 0.21 5.12
C ALA A 248 24.72 -0.46 5.26
N LYS A 249 25.28 -0.51 6.47
CA LYS A 249 26.58 -1.15 6.71
C LYS A 249 26.55 -2.66 6.53
N LYS A 250 25.39 -3.29 6.78
CA LYS A 250 25.23 -4.76 6.73
C LYS A 250 24.32 -5.25 5.62
N ALA A 251 23.29 -4.47 5.26
CA ALA A 251 22.32 -4.89 4.25
C ALA A 251 22.95 -4.97 2.86
N SER A 252 22.48 -5.92 2.04
CA SER A 252 22.77 -5.94 0.60
C SER A 252 21.87 -4.97 -0.17
N TYR A 253 20.61 -4.84 0.26
CA TYR A 253 19.62 -3.95 -0.32
C TYR A 253 18.87 -3.21 0.79
N VAL A 254 18.60 -1.91 0.59
CA VAL A 254 17.80 -1.08 1.52
C VAL A 254 16.87 -0.16 0.74
N SER A 255 15.62 -0.03 1.19
CA SER A 255 14.73 1.00 0.69
C SER A 255 14.90 2.31 1.46
N PRO A 256 15.01 3.47 0.80
CA PRO A 256 15.17 4.75 1.47
C PRO A 256 13.82 5.35 1.89
N VAL A 257 13.82 6.22 2.88
CA VAL A 257 12.67 7.09 3.21
C VAL A 257 13.16 8.55 3.20
N PRO A 258 12.58 9.42 2.37
CA PRO A 258 11.56 9.18 1.33
C PRO A 258 12.09 8.42 0.10
N LYS A 259 11.23 8.20 -0.89
CA LYS A 259 11.48 7.58 -2.21
C LYS A 259 11.51 6.04 -2.22
N GLY A 260 11.24 5.38 -1.10
CA GLY A 260 11.06 3.93 -1.00
C GLY A 260 9.60 3.51 -1.21
N VAL A 261 8.99 2.93 -0.17
CA VAL A 261 7.65 2.30 -0.23
C VAL A 261 6.51 3.29 -0.52
N GLY A 262 6.57 4.53 0.00
CA GLY A 262 5.47 5.49 -0.15
C GLY A 262 5.01 5.73 -1.60
N PRO A 263 5.91 6.01 -2.57
CA PRO A 263 5.53 6.11 -3.99
C PRO A 263 4.89 4.84 -4.56
N MET A 264 5.30 3.66 -4.08
CA MET A 264 4.74 2.39 -4.50
C MET A 264 3.29 2.21 -4.05
N THR A 265 2.93 2.67 -2.85
CA THR A 265 1.54 2.61 -2.36
C THR A 265 0.57 3.28 -3.33
N VAL A 266 0.88 4.50 -3.78
CA VAL A 266 0.05 5.21 -4.76
C VAL A 266 0.04 4.48 -6.10
N CYS A 267 1.18 3.97 -6.55
CA CYS A 267 1.28 3.21 -7.79
C CYS A 267 0.40 1.95 -7.77
N MET A 268 0.39 1.21 -6.66
CA MET A 268 -0.43 0.00 -6.52
C MET A 268 -1.93 0.31 -6.44
N LEU A 269 -2.33 1.43 -5.85
CA LEU A 269 -3.71 1.89 -5.88
C LEU A 269 -4.21 2.09 -7.33
N LEU A 270 -3.39 2.71 -8.18
CA LEU A 270 -3.72 2.86 -9.59
C LEU A 270 -3.78 1.51 -10.31
N SER A 271 -2.87 0.60 -9.97
CA SER A 271 -2.86 -0.76 -10.53
C SER A 271 -4.13 -1.52 -10.17
N ASN A 272 -4.52 -1.50 -8.89
CA ASN A 272 -5.75 -2.14 -8.42
C ASN A 272 -6.99 -1.53 -9.10
N THR A 273 -7.03 -0.20 -9.28
CA THR A 273 -8.14 0.48 -9.98
C THR A 273 -8.22 0.05 -11.46
N LEU A 274 -7.07 -0.09 -12.13
CA LEU A 274 -7.04 -0.58 -13.51
C LEU A 274 -7.45 -2.05 -13.61
N ASP A 275 -7.12 -2.86 -12.62
CA ASP A 275 -7.52 -4.27 -12.57
C ASP A 275 -9.02 -4.41 -12.24
N ALA A 276 -9.58 -3.57 -11.35
CA ALA A 276 -11.02 -3.46 -11.12
C ALA A 276 -11.76 -3.08 -12.40
N TYR A 277 -11.30 -2.07 -13.13
CA TYR A 277 -11.87 -1.70 -14.43
C TYR A 277 -11.94 -2.89 -15.40
N LYS A 278 -10.85 -3.66 -15.52
CA LYS A 278 -10.84 -4.84 -16.39
C LYS A 278 -11.86 -5.89 -15.94
N MET A 279 -12.00 -6.11 -14.62
CA MET A 279 -13.00 -7.04 -14.08
C MET A 279 -14.42 -6.59 -14.40
N HIS A 280 -14.73 -5.30 -14.28
CA HIS A 280 -16.05 -4.75 -14.53
C HIS A 280 -16.41 -4.67 -16.02
N THR A 281 -15.42 -4.62 -16.91
CA THR A 281 -15.62 -4.52 -18.36
C THR A 281 -15.34 -5.83 -19.11
N GLN A 282 -15.11 -6.94 -18.40
CA GLN A 282 -15.01 -8.27 -19.02
C GLN A 282 -16.38 -8.73 -19.48
N GLY A 283 -16.64 -8.58 -20.78
CA GLY A 283 -17.93 -8.96 -21.40
C GLY A 283 -18.53 -7.86 -22.30
N GLU A 284 -17.93 -6.66 -22.28
CA GLU A 284 -18.21 -5.56 -23.23
C GLU A 284 -17.21 -5.65 -24.43
#